data_e885f60fb2f1fef834733990a88cda2a
#
_entry.id   e885f60fb2f1fef834733990a88cda2a
#
_cell.length_a   1.000
_cell.length_b   1.000
_cell.length_c   1.000
_cell.angle_alpha   90.00
_cell.angle_beta   90.00
_cell.angle_gamma   90.00
#
_symmetry.space_group_name_H-M   'P 1'
#
loop_
_entity.id
_entity.type
_entity.pdbx_description
1 polymer ?
#
loop_
_entity_poly.entity_id
_entity_poly.type
_entity_poly.pdbx_seq_one_letter_code
_entity_poly.pdbx_strand_id
1 'polypeptide(L)'
;MSILSKLIYLLPRIIVYSIFLIFLFLSFLTYFSYFEPYLYPLHLIKGKAKYVKKNVIIGPNPNKRELKILKEKLGITVVISLLNPNLLPEKSLLNEELKNTKELGLKFFNYPLEYFNLNSEYNLSMVQKLKSLIDKNPQETFYIHCYLGKHRTKLVEKYIKNETSH
;
A
#
# COMPACT_ATOMS: atom_id res chain seq x y z
N MET A 1 41.90 18.00 30.45
CA MET A 1 41.20 18.20 29.17
C MET A 1 39.80 18.72 29.49
N SER A 2 39.51 19.95 29.10
CA SER A 2 38.24 20.59 29.45
C SER A 2 37.05 19.90 28.75
N ILE A 3 35.85 19.96 29.31
CA ILE A 3 34.63 19.43 28.74
C ILE A 3 34.41 19.95 27.30
N LEU A 4 34.76 21.20 27.08
CA LEU A 4 34.66 21.90 25.80
C LEU A 4 35.57 21.26 24.73
N SER A 5 36.80 20.88 25.06
CA SER A 5 37.72 20.22 24.10
C SER A 5 37.23 18.80 23.68
N LYS A 6 36.61 18.07 24.62
CA LYS A 6 36.00 16.77 24.32
C LYS A 6 34.77 16.93 23.40
N LEU A 7 33.95 17.97 23.63
CA LEU A 7 32.77 18.24 22.84
C LEU A 7 33.12 18.61 21.39
N ILE A 8 34.12 19.49 21.20
CA ILE A 8 34.60 19.89 19.86
C ILE A 8 35.16 18.68 19.07
N TYR A 9 35.78 17.72 19.73
CA TYR A 9 36.32 16.51 19.07
C TYR A 9 35.24 15.46 18.75
N LEU A 10 34.16 15.39 19.53
CA LEU A 10 33.07 14.43 19.33
C LEU A 10 32.03 14.93 18.29
N LEU A 11 31.80 16.22 18.20
CA LEU A 11 30.76 16.82 17.36
C LEU A 11 30.86 16.38 15.87
N PRO A 12 32.00 16.46 15.18
CA PRO A 12 32.12 16.05 13.80
C PRO A 12 31.85 14.54 13.60
N ARG A 13 32.23 13.71 14.57
CA ARG A 13 31.93 12.26 14.52
C ARG A 13 30.44 11.98 14.64
N ILE A 14 29.75 12.65 15.55
CA ILE A 14 28.29 12.52 15.71
C ILE A 14 27.59 12.94 14.41
N ILE A 15 28.01 14.04 13.80
CA ILE A 15 27.45 14.51 12.53
C ILE A 15 27.62 13.46 11.42
N VAL A 16 28.83 12.92 11.26
CA VAL A 16 29.11 11.88 10.24
C VAL A 16 28.25 10.63 10.45
N TYR A 17 28.18 10.14 11.71
CA TYR A 17 27.33 8.99 12.02
C TYR A 17 25.86 9.24 11.79
N SER A 18 25.37 10.46 12.13
CA SER A 18 23.98 10.83 11.89
C SER A 18 23.65 10.86 10.40
N ILE A 19 24.51 11.44 9.57
CA ILE A 19 24.36 11.46 8.11
C ILE A 19 24.35 10.02 7.56
N PHE A 20 25.25 9.17 8.02
CA PHE A 20 25.31 7.77 7.59
C PHE A 20 24.04 7.00 7.97
N LEU A 21 23.52 7.17 9.19
CA LEU A 21 22.27 6.55 9.63
C LEU A 21 21.07 7.04 8.83
N ILE A 22 20.99 8.34 8.51
CA ILE A 22 19.95 8.90 7.65
C ILE A 22 20.01 8.26 6.26
N PHE A 23 21.20 8.15 5.69
CA PHE A 23 21.40 7.51 4.39
C PHE A 23 20.94 6.04 4.39
N LEU A 24 21.30 5.27 5.40
CA LEU A 24 20.86 3.87 5.56
C LEU A 24 19.33 3.79 5.69
N PHE A 25 18.74 4.68 6.48
CA PHE A 25 17.28 4.73 6.65
C PHE A 25 16.55 5.06 5.35
N LEU A 26 17.02 6.06 4.59
CA LEU A 26 16.45 6.41 3.28
C LEU A 26 16.62 5.27 2.28
N SER A 27 17.76 4.59 2.27
CA SER A 27 18.00 3.40 1.45
C SER A 27 17.03 2.27 1.79
N PHE A 28 16.81 2.01 3.08
CA PHE A 28 15.82 1.03 3.54
C PHE A 28 14.40 1.38 3.06
N LEU A 29 13.98 2.64 3.17
CA LEU A 29 12.66 3.06 2.69
C LEU A 29 12.53 2.93 1.17
N THR A 30 13.59 3.22 0.42
CA THR A 30 13.60 3.12 -1.05
C THR A 30 13.46 1.68 -1.53
N TYR A 31 14.09 0.74 -0.85
CA TYR A 31 14.07 -0.69 -1.17
C TYR A 31 13.14 -1.49 -0.24
N PHE A 32 12.12 -0.84 0.30
CA PHE A 32 11.24 -1.44 1.31
C PHE A 32 10.59 -2.74 0.85
N SER A 33 10.16 -2.84 -0.41
CA SER A 33 9.55 -4.04 -0.96
C SER A 33 10.47 -5.28 -0.90
N TYR A 34 11.78 -5.07 -1.01
CA TYR A 34 12.77 -6.14 -0.88
C TYR A 34 12.87 -6.68 0.56
N PHE A 35 12.76 -5.80 1.56
CA PHE A 35 12.86 -6.15 2.97
C PHE A 35 11.53 -6.59 3.59
N GLU A 36 10.41 -6.11 3.05
CA GLU A 36 9.06 -6.34 3.60
C GLU A 36 8.75 -7.82 3.84
N PRO A 37 9.09 -8.79 2.97
CA PRO A 37 8.82 -10.20 3.22
C PRO A 37 9.50 -10.77 4.47
N TYR A 38 10.59 -10.15 4.93
CA TYR A 38 11.35 -10.57 6.12
C TYR A 38 10.87 -9.89 7.41
N LEU A 39 9.99 -8.91 7.31
CA LEU A 39 9.45 -8.17 8.45
C LEU A 39 8.22 -8.89 9.03
N TYR A 40 8.44 -10.08 9.58
CA TYR A 40 7.39 -10.94 10.13
C TYR A 40 6.36 -10.23 11.03
N PRO A 41 6.74 -9.32 11.97
CA PRO A 41 5.77 -8.59 12.79
C PRO A 41 4.74 -7.81 11.97
N LEU A 42 5.12 -7.28 10.79
CA LEU A 42 4.19 -6.56 9.92
C LEU A 42 3.14 -7.49 9.29
N HIS A 43 3.49 -8.74 9.02
CA HIS A 43 2.53 -9.73 8.49
C HIS A 43 1.46 -10.09 9.50
N LEU A 44 1.77 -10.10 10.79
CA LEU A 44 0.80 -10.40 11.86
C LEU A 44 -0.29 -9.33 11.99
N ILE A 45 0.01 -8.08 11.63
CA ILE A 45 -0.94 -6.97 11.74
C ILE A 45 -1.72 -6.71 10.43
N LYS A 46 -1.37 -7.37 9.31
CA LYS A 46 -2.15 -7.29 8.07
C LYS A 46 -3.56 -7.86 8.27
N GLY A 47 -4.54 -7.24 7.63
CA GLY A 47 -5.91 -7.73 7.57
C GLY A 47 -6.04 -8.99 6.70
N LYS A 48 -7.24 -9.56 6.69
CA LYS A 48 -7.59 -10.67 5.78
C LYS A 48 -8.36 -10.16 4.58
N ALA A 49 -8.20 -10.82 3.43
CA ALA A 49 -9.02 -10.56 2.26
C ALA A 49 -10.48 -10.97 2.53
N LYS A 50 -11.44 -10.13 2.14
CA LYS A 50 -12.87 -10.39 2.29
C LYS A 50 -13.68 -9.83 1.13
N TYR A 51 -14.79 -10.47 0.81
CA TYR A 51 -15.75 -9.94 -0.15
C TYR A 51 -16.54 -8.77 0.45
N VAL A 52 -16.74 -7.74 -0.38
CA VAL A 52 -17.61 -6.58 -0.09
C VAL A 52 -18.87 -6.62 -0.96
N LYS A 53 -18.70 -6.99 -2.23
CA LYS A 53 -19.76 -7.35 -3.20
C LYS A 53 -19.34 -8.66 -3.88
N LYS A 54 -20.25 -9.25 -4.69
CA LYS A 54 -20.01 -10.49 -5.43
C LYS A 54 -18.69 -10.48 -6.23
N ASN A 55 -18.36 -9.32 -6.81
CA ASN A 55 -17.19 -9.13 -7.66
C ASN A 55 -16.13 -8.17 -7.08
N VAL A 56 -16.23 -7.83 -5.79
CA VAL A 56 -15.30 -6.90 -5.13
C VAL A 56 -14.76 -7.51 -3.86
N ILE A 57 -13.45 -7.67 -3.82
CA ILE A 57 -12.68 -8.19 -2.68
C ILE A 57 -11.77 -7.06 -2.18
N ILE A 58 -11.71 -6.87 -0.88
CA ILE A 58 -10.76 -5.96 -0.25
C ILE A 58 -9.77 -6.73 0.63
N GLY A 59 -8.54 -6.21 0.74
CA GLY A 59 -7.51 -6.89 1.54
C GLY A 59 -6.24 -6.09 1.76
N PRO A 60 -5.19 -6.73 2.30
CA PRO A 60 -3.86 -6.16 2.44
C PRO A 60 -3.10 -6.18 1.10
N ASN A 61 -1.95 -5.46 1.06
CA ASN A 61 -1.04 -5.51 -0.08
C ASN A 61 -0.55 -6.94 -0.32
N PRO A 62 -0.82 -7.52 -1.52
CA PRO A 62 -0.49 -8.89 -1.83
C PRO A 62 0.93 -8.99 -2.41
N ASN A 63 1.66 -10.03 -2.05
CA ASN A 63 2.86 -10.42 -2.77
C ASN A 63 2.52 -11.20 -4.06
N LYS A 64 3.51 -11.52 -4.90
CA LYS A 64 3.31 -12.23 -6.16
C LYS A 64 2.59 -13.57 -6.01
N ARG A 65 2.94 -14.35 -4.96
CA ARG A 65 2.31 -15.64 -4.69
C ARG A 65 0.84 -15.47 -4.29
N GLU A 66 0.54 -14.49 -3.47
CA GLU A 66 -0.82 -14.16 -3.06
C GLU A 66 -1.65 -13.66 -4.24
N LEU A 67 -1.11 -12.80 -5.12
CA LEU A 67 -1.76 -12.39 -6.37
C LEU A 67 -2.10 -13.58 -7.26
N LYS A 68 -1.18 -14.55 -7.39
CA LYS A 68 -1.43 -15.77 -8.13
C LYS A 68 -2.58 -16.58 -7.53
N ILE A 69 -2.59 -16.75 -6.19
CA ILE A 69 -3.68 -17.45 -5.48
C ILE A 69 -5.01 -16.72 -5.66
N LEU A 70 -5.04 -15.40 -5.51
CA LEU A 70 -6.23 -14.58 -5.71
C LEU A 70 -6.78 -14.73 -7.13
N LYS A 71 -5.91 -14.73 -8.15
CA LYS A 71 -6.29 -14.94 -9.54
C LYS A 71 -6.88 -16.35 -9.75
N GLU A 72 -6.19 -17.40 -9.30
CA GLU A 72 -6.57 -18.80 -9.57
C GLU A 72 -7.77 -19.26 -8.73
N LYS A 73 -7.89 -18.79 -7.48
CA LYS A 73 -8.93 -19.25 -6.54
C LYS A 73 -10.15 -18.36 -6.48
N LEU A 74 -9.96 -17.05 -6.64
CA LEU A 74 -11.04 -16.05 -6.52
C LEU A 74 -11.37 -15.39 -7.86
N GLY A 75 -10.65 -15.72 -8.93
CA GLY A 75 -10.93 -15.24 -10.28
C GLY A 75 -10.72 -13.74 -10.45
N ILE A 76 -9.82 -13.10 -9.67
CA ILE A 76 -9.59 -11.68 -9.86
C ILE A 76 -9.00 -11.40 -11.24
N THR A 77 -9.46 -10.32 -11.85
CA THR A 77 -9.00 -9.82 -13.16
C THR A 77 -8.37 -8.44 -13.05
N VAL A 78 -8.75 -7.69 -12.02
CA VAL A 78 -8.32 -6.30 -11.79
C VAL A 78 -7.79 -6.14 -10.36
N VAL A 79 -6.64 -5.53 -10.24
CA VAL A 79 -6.04 -5.11 -8.96
C VAL A 79 -6.09 -3.59 -8.86
N ILE A 80 -6.58 -3.10 -7.73
CA ILE A 80 -6.64 -1.67 -7.42
C ILE A 80 -5.83 -1.39 -6.16
N SER A 81 -4.74 -0.67 -6.31
CA SER A 81 -3.89 -0.23 -5.20
C SER A 81 -4.30 1.14 -4.70
N LEU A 82 -4.44 1.28 -3.37
CA LEU A 82 -4.70 2.55 -2.70
C LEU A 82 -3.41 3.18 -2.14
N LEU A 83 -2.25 2.64 -2.50
CA LEU A 83 -0.95 3.10 -2.04
C LEU A 83 -0.59 4.44 -2.69
N ASN A 84 0.12 5.29 -1.93
CA ASN A 84 0.53 6.61 -2.38
C ASN A 84 1.94 6.57 -3.00
N PRO A 85 2.09 6.84 -4.31
CA PRO A 85 3.38 6.80 -5.00
C PRO A 85 4.38 7.87 -4.51
N ASN A 86 3.92 8.88 -3.77
CA ASN A 86 4.78 9.93 -3.21
C ASN A 86 5.44 9.53 -1.89
N LEU A 87 5.04 8.39 -1.29
CA LEU A 87 5.67 7.84 -0.08
C LEU A 87 6.69 6.77 -0.47
N LEU A 88 7.94 6.93 -0.09
CA LEU A 88 9.04 6.04 -0.48
C LEU A 88 8.74 4.54 -0.26
N PRO A 89 8.29 4.08 0.93
CA PRO A 89 8.00 2.66 1.12
C PRO A 89 6.83 2.19 0.26
N GLU A 90 5.78 3.00 0.08
CA GLU A 90 4.62 2.64 -0.75
C GLU A 90 4.95 2.67 -2.24
N LYS A 91 5.81 3.59 -2.69
CA LYS A 91 6.33 3.63 -4.07
C LYS A 91 7.08 2.36 -4.43
N SER A 92 7.92 1.85 -3.52
CA SER A 92 8.65 0.61 -3.73
C SER A 92 7.69 -0.58 -3.93
N LEU A 93 6.67 -0.70 -3.07
CA LEU A 93 5.62 -1.74 -3.17
C LEU A 93 4.82 -1.63 -4.47
N LEU A 94 4.42 -0.41 -4.88
CA LEU A 94 3.71 -0.17 -6.13
C LEU A 94 4.50 -0.62 -7.36
N ASN A 95 5.79 -0.33 -7.41
CA ASN A 95 6.65 -0.72 -8.52
C ASN A 95 6.75 -2.25 -8.65
N GLU A 96 6.89 -2.95 -7.51
CA GLU A 96 6.90 -4.40 -7.48
C GLU A 96 5.53 -4.98 -7.89
N GLU A 97 4.45 -4.42 -7.38
CA GLU A 97 3.09 -4.85 -7.69
C GLU A 97 2.75 -4.67 -9.17
N LEU A 98 3.13 -3.54 -9.76
CA LEU A 98 2.95 -3.28 -11.21
C LEU A 98 3.67 -4.33 -12.06
N LYS A 99 4.89 -4.74 -11.66
CA LYS A 99 5.61 -5.83 -12.33
C LYS A 99 4.87 -7.15 -12.16
N ASN A 100 4.47 -7.49 -10.95
CA ASN A 100 3.82 -8.77 -10.63
C ASN A 100 2.46 -8.91 -11.32
N THR A 101 1.65 -7.86 -11.35
CA THR A 101 0.34 -7.84 -12.02
C THR A 101 0.48 -7.99 -13.54
N LYS A 102 1.48 -7.32 -14.14
CA LYS A 102 1.80 -7.46 -15.56
C LYS A 102 2.20 -8.90 -15.92
N GLU A 103 3.09 -9.51 -15.14
CA GLU A 103 3.53 -10.90 -15.35
C GLU A 103 2.39 -11.90 -15.19
N LEU A 104 1.42 -11.61 -14.33
CA LEU A 104 0.24 -12.43 -14.12
C LEU A 104 -0.92 -12.13 -15.08
N GLY A 105 -0.78 -11.15 -15.99
CA GLY A 105 -1.85 -10.76 -16.92
C GLY A 105 -3.07 -10.16 -16.20
N LEU A 106 -2.87 -9.49 -15.07
CA LEU A 106 -3.90 -8.76 -14.34
C LEU A 106 -3.92 -7.29 -14.77
N LYS A 107 -5.10 -6.69 -14.87
CA LYS A 107 -5.23 -5.23 -15.02
C LYS A 107 -4.86 -4.57 -13.70
N PHE A 108 -4.12 -3.46 -13.76
CA PHE A 108 -3.68 -2.73 -12.58
C PHE A 108 -4.09 -1.26 -12.65
N PHE A 109 -4.65 -0.75 -11.56
CA PHE A 109 -4.97 0.67 -11.38
C PHE A 109 -4.48 1.15 -10.02
N ASN A 110 -3.99 2.39 -9.95
CA ASN A 110 -3.64 3.04 -8.71
C ASN A 110 -4.60 4.21 -8.46
N TYR A 111 -5.31 4.15 -7.34
CA TYR A 111 -6.17 5.20 -6.80
C TYR A 111 -5.62 5.61 -5.43
N PRO A 112 -4.58 6.44 -5.39
CA PRO A 112 -3.88 6.73 -4.15
C PRO A 112 -4.79 7.45 -3.16
N LEU A 113 -4.82 6.97 -1.91
CA LEU A 113 -5.53 7.60 -0.82
C LEU A 113 -4.55 8.08 0.24
N GLU A 114 -4.80 9.29 0.76
CA GLU A 114 -4.08 9.84 1.91
C GLU A 114 -4.36 9.02 3.16
N TYR A 115 -3.32 8.82 3.99
CA TYR A 115 -3.43 8.01 5.21
C TYR A 115 -3.98 8.80 6.40
N PHE A 116 -3.53 10.07 6.57
CA PHE A 116 -3.83 10.85 7.78
C PHE A 116 -5.22 11.50 7.75
N ASN A 117 -5.72 11.90 6.59
CA ASN A 117 -7.04 12.50 6.44
C ASN A 117 -7.93 11.67 5.52
N LEU A 118 -8.48 10.57 6.05
CA LEU A 118 -9.30 9.65 5.26
C LEU A 118 -10.56 10.31 4.67
N ASN A 119 -11.11 11.34 5.33
CA ASN A 119 -12.33 12.02 4.88
C ASN A 119 -12.03 13.29 4.06
N SER A 120 -10.79 13.46 3.56
CA SER A 120 -10.45 14.59 2.68
C SER A 120 -11.28 14.55 1.40
N GLU A 121 -11.58 15.71 0.82
CA GLU A 121 -12.27 15.83 -0.48
C GLU A 121 -11.50 15.06 -1.57
N TYR A 122 -10.16 15.09 -1.50
CA TYR A 122 -9.32 14.30 -2.38
C TYR A 122 -9.63 12.81 -2.29
N ASN A 123 -9.60 12.23 -1.08
CA ASN A 123 -9.90 10.82 -0.88
C ASN A 123 -11.31 10.46 -1.34
N LEU A 124 -12.29 11.31 -1.03
CA LEU A 124 -13.68 11.10 -1.44
C LEU A 124 -13.80 11.10 -2.97
N SER A 125 -13.15 12.03 -3.66
CA SER A 125 -13.13 12.07 -5.12
C SER A 125 -12.50 10.82 -5.74
N MET A 126 -11.39 10.32 -5.15
CA MET A 126 -10.72 9.09 -5.60
C MET A 126 -11.61 7.87 -5.41
N VAL A 127 -12.29 7.75 -4.27
CA VAL A 127 -13.22 6.65 -4.01
C VAL A 127 -14.41 6.68 -4.97
N GLN A 128 -14.94 7.86 -5.32
CA GLN A 128 -16.00 8.00 -6.32
C GLN A 128 -15.54 7.54 -7.72
N LYS A 129 -14.33 7.95 -8.14
CA LYS A 129 -13.74 7.49 -9.40
C LYS A 129 -13.55 5.98 -9.44
N LEU A 130 -13.01 5.41 -8.35
CA LEU A 130 -12.82 3.97 -8.17
C LEU A 130 -14.17 3.24 -8.27
N LYS A 131 -15.19 3.74 -7.58
CA LYS A 131 -16.55 3.19 -7.65
C LYS A 131 -17.11 3.23 -9.08
N SER A 132 -17.00 4.37 -9.78
CA SER A 132 -17.39 4.48 -11.18
C SER A 132 -16.68 3.45 -12.08
N LEU A 133 -15.40 3.14 -11.82
CA LEU A 133 -14.69 2.09 -12.54
C LEU A 133 -15.33 0.72 -12.31
N ILE A 134 -15.65 0.38 -11.06
CA ILE A 134 -16.30 -0.90 -10.71
C ILE A 134 -17.66 -1.03 -11.39
N ASP A 135 -18.50 0.01 -11.28
CA ASP A 135 -19.87 -0.01 -11.79
C ASP A 135 -19.93 -0.09 -13.33
N LYS A 136 -18.94 0.48 -14.01
CA LYS A 136 -18.81 0.40 -15.48
C LYS A 136 -18.27 -0.97 -15.98
N ASN A 137 -17.73 -1.79 -15.09
CA ASN A 137 -17.10 -3.07 -15.45
C ASN A 137 -17.63 -4.21 -14.58
N PRO A 138 -18.93 -4.50 -14.57
CA PRO A 138 -19.56 -5.49 -13.69
C PRO A 138 -19.08 -6.92 -13.94
N GLN A 139 -18.50 -7.21 -15.10
CA GLN A 139 -17.95 -8.51 -15.49
C GLN A 139 -16.57 -8.77 -14.89
N GLU A 140 -15.88 -7.73 -14.41
CA GLU A 140 -14.56 -7.86 -13.82
C GLU A 140 -14.65 -8.19 -12.33
N THR A 141 -13.68 -8.93 -11.82
CA THR A 141 -13.52 -9.20 -10.39
C THR A 141 -12.35 -8.39 -9.85
N PHE A 142 -12.64 -7.52 -8.90
CA PHE A 142 -11.71 -6.54 -8.37
C PHE A 142 -11.10 -6.99 -7.05
N TYR A 143 -9.78 -6.83 -6.91
CA TYR A 143 -9.08 -6.88 -5.63
C TYR A 143 -8.57 -5.47 -5.29
N ILE A 144 -9.09 -4.90 -4.22
CA ILE A 144 -8.77 -3.53 -3.78
C ILE A 144 -8.01 -3.61 -2.46
N HIS A 145 -6.85 -2.97 -2.38
CA HIS A 145 -6.03 -3.08 -1.20
C HIS A 145 -5.31 -1.77 -0.83
N CYS A 146 -4.94 -1.67 0.43
CA CYS A 146 -3.90 -0.79 0.94
C CYS A 146 -2.84 -1.63 1.66
N TYR A 147 -1.80 -1.02 2.23
CA TYR A 147 -0.73 -1.80 2.84
C TYR A 147 -1.23 -2.84 3.87
N LEU A 148 -1.98 -2.39 4.87
CA LEU A 148 -2.50 -3.27 5.92
C LEU A 148 -3.87 -3.91 5.60
N GLY A 149 -4.59 -3.44 4.60
CA GLY A 149 -5.96 -3.88 4.32
C GLY A 149 -6.97 -3.50 5.39
N LYS A 150 -6.77 -2.40 6.11
CA LYS A 150 -7.59 -2.01 7.27
C LYS A 150 -8.20 -0.61 7.16
N HIS A 151 -7.39 0.44 7.04
CA HIS A 151 -7.88 1.84 7.14
C HIS A 151 -8.46 2.34 5.81
N ARG A 152 -7.63 2.51 4.78
CA ARG A 152 -8.06 3.01 3.47
C ARG A 152 -9.08 2.09 2.79
N THR A 153 -8.94 0.78 2.94
CA THR A 153 -9.92 -0.19 2.43
C THR A 153 -11.27 -0.10 3.13
N LYS A 154 -11.33 0.25 4.43
CA LYS A 154 -12.61 0.50 5.12
C LYS A 154 -13.36 1.70 4.56
N LEU A 155 -12.66 2.76 4.16
CA LEU A 155 -13.29 3.90 3.50
C LEU A 155 -13.96 3.43 2.20
N VAL A 156 -13.23 2.71 1.35
CA VAL A 156 -13.77 2.16 0.09
C VAL A 156 -14.96 1.22 0.36
N GLU A 157 -14.84 0.32 1.35
CA GLU A 157 -15.92 -0.60 1.75
C GLU A 157 -17.21 0.15 2.12
N LYS A 158 -17.09 1.22 2.90
CA LYS A 158 -18.23 2.05 3.30
C LYS A 158 -18.99 2.61 2.09
N TYR A 159 -18.27 3.14 1.09
CA TYR A 159 -18.87 3.72 -0.10
C TYR A 159 -19.45 2.67 -1.06
N ILE A 160 -18.87 1.47 -1.13
CA ILE A 160 -19.40 0.38 -1.95
C ILE A 160 -20.68 -0.22 -1.33
N LYS A 161 -20.74 -0.33 0.02
CA LYS A 161 -21.89 -0.93 0.73
C LYS A 161 -23.09 0.00 0.86
N ASN A 162 -22.87 1.32 1.00
CA ASN A 162 -23.98 2.27 1.24
C ASN A 162 -25.01 2.37 0.10
N GLU A 163 -24.75 1.76 -1.06
CA GLU A 163 -25.74 1.68 -2.14
C GLU A 163 -26.59 0.39 -2.13
N THR A 164 -26.24 -0.59 -1.30
CA THR A 164 -27.07 -1.80 -1.16
C THR A 164 -28.22 -1.62 -0.17
N SER A 165 -28.37 -0.38 0.37
CA SER A 165 -29.36 -0.04 1.41
C SER A 165 -30.50 0.85 0.87
N HIS A 166 -30.70 0.91 -0.47
CA HIS A 166 -31.85 1.58 -1.11
C HIS A 166 -32.65 0.61 -1.94
#